data_71f220bcbd6b538592c718a736e33dd9
#
_entry.id   71f220bcbd6b538592c718a736e33dd9
#
_cell.length_a   1.000
_cell.length_b   1.000
_cell.length_c   1.000
_cell.angle_alpha   90.00
_cell.angle_beta   90.00
_cell.angle_gamma   90.00
#
_symmetry.space_group_name_H-M   'P 1'
#
loop_
_entity.id
_entity.type
_entity.pdbx_description
1 polymer ?
#
loop_
_entity_poly.entity_id
_entity_poly.type
_entity_poly.pdbx_seq_one_letter_code
_entity_poly.pdbx_strand_id
1 'polypeptide(L)'
;MSLPKKIAAIVVAAACLIAAVAVSYSIGYQRGAKGRTVLTETAQSEQDGQTKPTEGDDIQPLEEDIISVLCCGVDNTQELTDVIMYAQFDTRSGKVNVLRIPRDTFVGSQFPTAKINAIYGHPEDGKTGIQTLTDYLRDNWKLDIDYYATIDLASVRDIVDDMGGVTMDIQQQINYLPGKVLYPGEQTLTGEQAEWIIRYRAGYANGDLGRIDAQTQFIFSCLDRVHELGRLKCIPILMQHYDDVQTDMTLDKMLSVATALFEVDSDDIQMQVVPGTGTMYYSYA
;
A
#
# COMPACT_ATOMS: atom_id res chain seq x y z
N MET A 1 -27.71 -2.08 -11.09
CA MET A 1 -26.90 -1.65 -9.93
C MET A 1 -26.70 -0.15 -10.05
N SER A 2 -27.10 0.63 -9.06
CA SER A 2 -27.09 2.10 -9.12
C SER A 2 -25.65 2.64 -9.08
N LEU A 3 -25.41 3.66 -9.90
CA LEU A 3 -24.13 4.35 -10.10
C LEU A 3 -23.34 4.71 -8.80
N PRO A 4 -23.99 5.14 -7.70
CA PRO A 4 -23.29 5.51 -6.47
C PRO A 4 -22.57 4.34 -5.75
N LYS A 5 -23.00 3.10 -5.97
CA LYS A 5 -22.40 1.91 -5.30
C LYS A 5 -21.08 1.45 -5.89
N LYS A 6 -20.74 1.89 -7.12
CA LYS A 6 -19.46 1.56 -7.76
C LYS A 6 -18.31 2.50 -7.35
N ILE A 7 -18.64 3.68 -6.84
CA ILE A 7 -17.69 4.78 -6.56
C ILE A 7 -16.74 4.46 -5.43
N ALA A 8 -17.20 3.75 -4.46
CA ALA A 8 -16.56 3.56 -3.18
C ALA A 8 -15.46 2.52 -3.14
N ALA A 9 -15.61 1.48 -3.91
CA ALA A 9 -14.73 0.32 -3.85
C ALA A 9 -13.28 0.64 -4.27
N ILE A 10 -13.13 1.59 -5.17
CA ILE A 10 -11.84 1.94 -5.77
C ILE A 10 -11.05 2.87 -4.87
N VAL A 11 -11.74 3.78 -4.16
CA VAL A 11 -11.08 4.70 -3.21
C VAL A 11 -10.35 3.90 -2.12
N VAL A 12 -10.92 2.77 -1.67
CA VAL A 12 -10.31 1.99 -0.59
C VAL A 12 -9.14 1.16 -1.07
N ALA A 13 -9.20 0.54 -2.23
CA ALA A 13 -8.05 -0.24 -2.70
C ALA A 13 -6.89 0.68 -3.10
N ALA A 14 -7.17 1.81 -3.76
CA ALA A 14 -6.15 2.83 -3.99
C ALA A 14 -5.73 3.50 -2.68
N ALA A 15 -6.65 3.80 -1.74
CA ALA A 15 -6.31 4.35 -0.44
C ALA A 15 -5.63 3.32 0.48
N CYS A 16 -5.96 2.04 0.43
CA CYS A 16 -5.18 1.00 1.13
C CYS A 16 -3.81 0.79 0.50
N LEU A 17 -3.70 0.80 -0.83
CA LEU A 17 -2.40 0.82 -1.52
C LEU A 17 -1.67 2.14 -1.28
N ILE A 18 -2.38 3.25 -1.20
CA ILE A 18 -1.85 4.59 -0.97
C ILE A 18 -1.57 4.79 0.54
N ALA A 19 -2.44 4.42 1.47
CA ALA A 19 -2.18 4.49 2.92
C ALA A 19 -1.05 3.54 3.34
N ALA A 20 -0.95 2.37 2.72
CA ALA A 20 0.18 1.48 2.91
C ALA A 20 1.53 2.09 2.54
N VAL A 21 1.57 3.24 1.93
CA VAL A 21 2.71 3.90 1.31
C VAL A 21 3.17 5.14 2.01
N ALA A 22 2.27 5.90 2.62
CA ALA A 22 2.55 7.23 3.15
C ALA A 22 3.57 7.30 4.30
N VAL A 23 3.93 6.21 4.95
CA VAL A 23 4.66 6.24 6.23
C VAL A 23 6.17 6.07 6.17
N SER A 24 6.74 5.63 5.09
CA SER A 24 8.20 5.43 5.07
C SER A 24 9.02 6.73 5.00
N TYR A 25 8.42 7.87 4.67
CA TYR A 25 9.17 9.12 4.51
C TYR A 25 9.62 9.74 5.83
N SER A 26 8.79 9.71 6.89
CA SER A 26 9.13 10.38 8.15
C SER A 26 10.28 9.74 8.94
N ILE A 27 10.52 8.44 8.75
CA ILE A 27 11.58 7.69 9.48
C ILE A 27 12.96 7.85 8.84
N GLY A 28 13.04 8.01 7.50
CA GLY A 28 14.32 8.22 6.79
C GLY A 28 14.94 9.60 7.06
N TYR A 29 14.12 10.63 7.20
CA TYR A 29 14.59 12.00 7.43
C TYR A 29 15.04 12.25 8.87
N GLN A 30 14.49 11.55 9.86
CA GLN A 30 14.85 11.74 11.27
C GLN A 30 16.08 10.93 11.73
N ARG A 31 16.55 9.92 10.98
CA ARG A 31 17.77 9.18 11.32
C ARG A 31 19.07 9.94 11.03
N GLY A 32 19.02 11.10 10.36
CA GLY A 32 20.15 12.01 10.18
C GLY A 32 20.40 12.98 11.35
N ALA A 33 19.50 13.07 12.35
CA ALA A 33 19.66 13.98 13.48
C ALA A 33 19.18 13.35 14.78
N LYS A 34 20.13 12.78 15.51
CA LYS A 34 20.15 12.55 16.99
C LYS A 34 19.16 11.56 17.63
N GLY A 35 19.74 10.46 18.10
CA GLY A 35 19.76 9.98 19.49
C GLY A 35 18.47 9.99 20.34
N ARG A 36 17.95 8.78 20.59
CA ARG A 36 17.44 8.24 21.85
C ARG A 36 16.60 9.18 22.74
N THR A 37 15.31 8.94 22.85
CA THR A 37 14.59 9.11 24.12
C THR A 37 13.43 8.11 24.25
N VAL A 38 13.34 7.57 25.46
CA VAL A 38 12.44 6.54 25.96
C VAL A 38 11.04 7.10 26.13
N LEU A 39 10.04 6.30 25.83
CA LEU A 39 8.63 6.58 26.10
C LEU A 39 8.31 6.37 27.59
N THR A 40 7.65 7.33 28.18
CA THR A 40 6.84 7.11 29.40
C THR A 40 5.56 7.94 29.31
N GLU A 41 4.47 7.26 29.52
CA GLU A 41 3.08 7.61 29.80
C GLU A 41 2.73 9.05 30.23
N THR A 42 1.57 9.55 29.82
CA THR A 42 0.40 9.70 30.71
C THR A 42 -0.78 10.34 29.96
N ALA A 43 -1.94 9.76 30.16
CA ALA A 43 -3.25 10.25 29.73
C ALA A 43 -3.70 11.47 30.54
N GLN A 44 -4.46 12.37 29.94
CA GLN A 44 -5.65 12.98 30.54
C GLN A 44 -6.47 13.79 29.52
N SER A 45 -7.76 13.59 29.67
CA SER A 45 -8.94 14.16 29.03
C SER A 45 -9.03 15.69 28.98
N GLU A 46 -9.70 16.25 27.98
CA GLU A 46 -10.85 17.16 28.21
C GLU A 46 -11.63 17.46 26.93
N GLN A 47 -12.92 17.65 27.13
CA GLN A 47 -14.03 17.77 26.20
C GLN A 47 -14.11 19.11 25.45
N ASP A 48 -14.83 19.05 24.38
CA ASP A 48 -15.92 19.93 23.93
C ASP A 48 -15.72 20.71 22.65
N GLY A 49 -16.65 20.55 21.71
CA GLY A 49 -16.79 21.42 20.53
C GLY A 49 -17.57 20.78 19.39
N GLN A 50 -18.92 20.74 19.55
CA GLN A 50 -19.86 20.36 18.47
C GLN A 50 -19.65 21.20 17.22
N THR A 51 -19.47 20.55 16.07
CA THR A 51 -19.81 21.11 14.77
C THR A 51 -20.71 20.15 14.00
N LYS A 52 -21.80 20.71 13.53
CA LYS A 52 -22.96 20.12 12.88
C LYS A 52 -22.60 19.48 11.53
N PRO A 53 -23.10 18.29 11.18
CA PRO A 53 -22.88 17.68 9.89
C PRO A 53 -23.66 18.40 8.79
N THR A 54 -23.02 18.61 7.66
CA THR A 54 -23.67 19.05 6.40
C THR A 54 -24.24 17.81 5.71
N GLU A 55 -25.50 17.90 5.33
CA GLU A 55 -26.26 16.86 4.61
C GLU A 55 -25.57 16.46 3.30
N GLY A 56 -25.42 15.16 3.10
CA GLY A 56 -25.13 14.54 1.80
C GLY A 56 -24.15 13.37 1.93
N ASP A 57 -24.70 12.21 1.99
CA ASP A 57 -24.26 10.86 1.75
C ASP A 57 -24.48 9.94 2.96
N ASP A 58 -25.38 8.95 2.77
CA ASP A 58 -25.62 7.84 3.71
C ASP A 58 -24.42 6.85 3.73
N ILE A 59 -23.23 7.35 4.06
CA ILE A 59 -22.06 6.50 4.30
C ILE A 59 -22.20 5.98 5.71
N GLN A 60 -22.30 4.65 5.85
CA GLN A 60 -22.39 4.02 7.16
C GLN A 60 -21.09 4.26 7.95
N PRO A 61 -21.18 4.68 9.24
CA PRO A 61 -20.00 4.78 10.08
C PRO A 61 -19.27 3.44 10.20
N LEU A 62 -17.95 3.50 10.38
CA LEU A 62 -17.16 2.33 10.68
C LEU A 62 -17.49 1.86 12.11
N GLU A 63 -17.91 0.60 12.24
CA GLU A 63 -18.28 0.03 13.54
C GLU A 63 -17.05 -0.60 14.23
N GLU A 64 -16.07 -1.04 13.46
CA GLU A 64 -14.85 -1.67 13.98
C GLU A 64 -13.84 -0.61 14.44
N ASP A 65 -13.20 -0.87 15.56
CA ASP A 65 -12.15 -0.02 16.11
C ASP A 65 -10.84 -0.09 15.28
N ILE A 66 -10.54 -1.27 14.76
CA ILE A 66 -9.37 -1.53 13.90
C ILE A 66 -9.85 -2.30 12.68
N ILE A 67 -9.40 -1.87 11.51
CA ILE A 67 -9.62 -2.56 10.25
C ILE A 67 -8.26 -2.94 9.71
N SER A 68 -8.06 -4.24 9.45
CA SER A 68 -6.81 -4.77 8.94
C SER A 68 -6.96 -5.34 7.52
N VAL A 69 -6.05 -4.95 6.64
CA VAL A 69 -6.11 -5.29 5.21
C VAL A 69 -4.76 -5.79 4.72
N LEU A 70 -4.76 -6.94 4.04
CA LEU A 70 -3.62 -7.40 3.27
C LEU A 70 -3.68 -6.82 1.86
N CYS A 71 -2.75 -5.92 1.53
CA CYS A 71 -2.66 -5.26 0.24
C CYS A 71 -1.50 -5.83 -0.58
N CYS A 72 -1.75 -6.23 -1.83
CA CYS A 72 -0.74 -6.80 -2.71
C CYS A 72 -0.72 -6.14 -4.09
N GLY A 73 0.48 -5.77 -4.54
CA GLY A 73 0.76 -5.45 -5.93
C GLY A 73 1.21 -6.71 -6.68
N VAL A 74 0.51 -7.05 -7.77
CA VAL A 74 0.69 -8.31 -8.49
C VAL A 74 1.31 -8.06 -9.86
N ASP A 75 2.25 -8.89 -10.26
CA ASP A 75 2.70 -9.00 -11.64
C ASP A 75 1.95 -10.16 -12.32
N ASN A 76 0.89 -9.83 -13.05
CA ASN A 76 0.07 -10.83 -13.75
C ASN A 76 0.83 -11.63 -14.80
N THR A 77 2.01 -11.16 -15.25
CA THR A 77 2.83 -11.90 -16.22
C THR A 77 3.62 -13.03 -15.59
N GLN A 78 3.88 -12.95 -14.27
CA GLN A 78 4.66 -13.92 -13.51
C GLN A 78 3.85 -14.61 -12.40
N GLU A 79 2.59 -14.20 -12.21
CA GLU A 79 1.72 -14.69 -11.13
C GLU A 79 2.39 -14.58 -9.74
N LEU A 80 3.13 -13.48 -9.52
CA LEU A 80 3.88 -13.22 -8.29
C LEU A 80 3.46 -11.88 -7.68
N THR A 81 3.57 -11.77 -6.36
CA THR A 81 3.43 -10.49 -5.67
C THR A 81 4.76 -9.76 -5.59
N ASP A 82 4.84 -8.55 -6.12
CA ASP A 82 6.01 -7.68 -6.00
C ASP A 82 5.96 -6.77 -4.78
N VAL A 83 4.76 -6.49 -4.30
CA VAL A 83 4.50 -5.69 -3.11
C VAL A 83 3.55 -6.48 -2.21
N ILE A 84 3.89 -6.62 -0.93
CA ILE A 84 3.06 -7.26 0.08
C ILE A 84 3.05 -6.35 1.31
N MET A 85 1.88 -5.91 1.72
CA MET A 85 1.69 -4.97 2.82
C MET A 85 0.51 -5.40 3.68
N TYR A 86 0.71 -5.40 4.98
CA TYR A 86 -0.34 -5.56 5.96
C TYR A 86 -0.60 -4.20 6.61
N ALA A 87 -1.77 -3.65 6.40
CA ALA A 87 -2.18 -2.35 6.90
C ALA A 87 -3.23 -2.49 8.00
N GLN A 88 -3.08 -1.72 9.06
CA GLN A 88 -4.09 -1.59 10.13
C GLN A 88 -4.51 -0.13 10.23
N PHE A 89 -5.79 0.13 10.15
CA PHE A 89 -6.40 1.44 10.35
C PHE A 89 -7.16 1.44 11.67
N ASP A 90 -6.70 2.24 12.62
CA ASP A 90 -7.43 2.55 13.85
C ASP A 90 -8.44 3.67 13.57
N THR A 91 -9.71 3.30 13.51
CA THR A 91 -10.82 4.20 13.14
C THR A 91 -11.11 5.25 14.20
N ARG A 92 -10.67 5.04 15.45
CA ARG A 92 -10.88 5.98 16.56
C ARG A 92 -9.82 7.08 16.59
N SER A 93 -8.57 6.71 16.39
CA SER A 93 -7.44 7.65 16.43
C SER A 93 -7.08 8.21 15.05
N GLY A 94 -7.63 7.67 13.98
CA GLY A 94 -7.26 8.02 12.62
C GLY A 94 -5.86 7.54 12.20
N LYS A 95 -5.21 6.69 12.99
CA LYS A 95 -3.84 6.23 12.72
C LYS A 95 -3.81 5.00 11.83
N VAL A 96 -2.83 4.98 10.94
CA VAL A 96 -2.57 3.84 10.04
C VAL A 96 -1.20 3.26 10.32
N ASN A 97 -1.13 1.96 10.59
CA ASN A 97 0.11 1.22 10.73
C ASN A 97 0.27 0.25 9.56
N VAL A 98 1.41 0.27 8.93
CA VAL A 98 1.69 -0.60 7.78
C VAL A 98 2.95 -1.41 8.00
N LEU A 99 2.82 -2.72 7.88
CA LEU A 99 3.93 -3.66 7.88
C LEU A 99 4.21 -4.10 6.44
N ARG A 100 5.35 -3.71 5.91
CA ARG A 100 5.84 -4.18 4.61
C ARG A 100 6.53 -5.53 4.75
N ILE A 101 6.12 -6.49 3.95
CA ILE A 101 6.69 -7.82 3.93
C ILE A 101 7.56 -7.94 2.68
N PRO A 102 8.90 -8.05 2.81
CA PRO A 102 9.76 -8.22 1.65
C PRO A 102 9.36 -9.48 0.87
N ARG A 103 9.18 -9.35 -0.44
CA ARG A 103 8.72 -10.44 -1.31
C ARG A 103 9.64 -11.67 -1.29
N ASP A 104 10.93 -11.46 -0.97
CA ASP A 104 11.95 -12.50 -0.89
C ASP A 104 12.05 -13.13 0.51
N THR A 105 11.11 -12.81 1.41
CA THR A 105 11.06 -13.40 2.76
C THR A 105 10.95 -14.93 2.65
N PHE A 106 11.85 -15.63 3.34
CA PHE A 106 11.89 -17.09 3.36
C PHE A 106 10.69 -17.67 4.11
N VAL A 107 9.99 -18.60 3.48
CA VAL A 107 8.78 -19.26 4.02
C VAL A 107 8.88 -20.78 4.06
N GLY A 108 10.06 -21.32 3.79
CA GLY A 108 10.28 -22.76 3.77
C GLY A 108 10.30 -23.35 2.37
N SER A 109 10.86 -24.56 2.25
CA SER A 109 11.08 -25.25 0.97
C SER A 109 9.81 -25.89 0.37
N GLN A 110 8.67 -25.77 1.03
CA GLN A 110 7.38 -26.26 0.50
C GLN A 110 6.91 -25.46 -0.72
N PHE A 111 7.42 -24.26 -0.92
CA PHE A 111 7.12 -23.42 -2.09
C PHE A 111 8.30 -23.44 -3.07
N PRO A 112 8.06 -23.39 -4.40
CA PRO A 112 9.09 -23.61 -5.42
C PRO A 112 10.34 -22.72 -5.28
N THR A 113 10.18 -21.47 -4.83
CA THR A 113 11.29 -20.52 -4.63
C THR A 113 11.64 -20.33 -3.15
N ALA A 114 10.94 -21.01 -2.23
CA ALA A 114 11.01 -20.80 -0.79
C ALA A 114 10.76 -19.34 -0.33
N LYS A 115 10.15 -18.51 -1.18
CA LYS A 115 9.87 -17.10 -0.95
C LYS A 115 8.38 -16.85 -0.79
N ILE A 116 8.02 -15.86 0.01
CA ILE A 116 6.62 -15.56 0.31
C ILE A 116 5.81 -15.15 -0.93
N ASN A 117 6.43 -14.47 -1.91
CA ASN A 117 5.77 -14.07 -3.13
C ASN A 117 5.31 -15.25 -4.01
N ALA A 118 5.94 -16.43 -3.88
CA ALA A 118 5.56 -17.62 -4.61
C ALA A 118 4.25 -18.25 -4.10
N ILE A 119 3.83 -17.93 -2.88
CA ILE A 119 2.57 -18.45 -2.31
C ILE A 119 1.39 -18.01 -3.17
N TYR A 120 1.40 -16.75 -3.63
CA TYR A 120 0.34 -16.22 -4.49
C TYR A 120 0.18 -16.98 -5.80
N GLY A 121 1.30 -17.33 -6.46
CA GLY A 121 1.30 -18.06 -7.74
C GLY A 121 1.05 -19.57 -7.59
N HIS A 122 0.93 -20.07 -6.37
CA HIS A 122 0.69 -21.51 -6.08
C HIS A 122 -0.49 -21.64 -5.14
N PRO A 123 -1.71 -21.28 -5.60
CA PRO A 123 -2.90 -21.34 -4.76
C PRO A 123 -3.22 -22.76 -4.33
N GLU A 124 -3.74 -22.92 -3.13
CA GLU A 124 -4.32 -24.16 -2.65
C GLU A 124 -5.59 -24.50 -3.43
N ASP A 125 -5.94 -25.80 -3.48
CA ASP A 125 -7.12 -26.28 -4.18
C ASP A 125 -8.40 -25.52 -3.73
N GLY A 126 -9.07 -24.89 -4.71
CA GLY A 126 -10.32 -24.16 -4.49
C GLY A 126 -10.14 -22.75 -3.93
N LYS A 127 -8.90 -22.25 -3.78
CA LYS A 127 -8.60 -20.88 -3.35
C LYS A 127 -7.95 -20.06 -4.46
N THR A 128 -8.03 -18.76 -4.35
CA THR A 128 -7.22 -17.83 -5.15
C THR A 128 -5.84 -17.63 -4.52
N GLY A 129 -4.88 -17.07 -5.29
CA GLY A 129 -3.54 -16.78 -4.78
C GLY A 129 -3.55 -15.86 -3.57
N ILE A 130 -4.42 -14.84 -3.56
CA ILE A 130 -4.51 -13.92 -2.42
C ILE A 130 -5.13 -14.60 -1.19
N GLN A 131 -6.11 -15.46 -1.37
CA GLN A 131 -6.69 -16.22 -0.26
C GLN A 131 -5.65 -17.16 0.37
N THR A 132 -4.87 -17.86 -0.44
CA THR A 132 -3.79 -18.73 0.04
C THR A 132 -2.72 -17.94 0.81
N LEU A 133 -2.32 -16.79 0.30
CA LEU A 133 -1.35 -15.91 0.98
C LEU A 133 -1.92 -15.35 2.29
N THR A 134 -3.19 -14.94 2.29
CA THR A 134 -3.88 -14.44 3.48
C THR A 134 -3.93 -15.51 4.58
N ASP A 135 -4.36 -16.72 4.23
CA ASP A 135 -4.44 -17.84 5.18
C ASP A 135 -3.04 -18.22 5.69
N TYR A 136 -2.02 -18.24 4.81
CA TYR A 136 -0.65 -18.46 5.23
C TYR A 136 -0.18 -17.46 6.30
N LEU A 137 -0.45 -16.18 6.11
CA LEU A 137 -0.06 -15.13 7.05
C LEU A 137 -0.86 -15.20 8.35
N ARG A 138 -2.15 -15.51 8.30
CA ARG A 138 -2.99 -15.77 9.49
C ARG A 138 -2.45 -16.94 10.30
N ASP A 139 -2.16 -18.06 9.63
CA ASP A 139 -1.78 -19.29 10.29
C ASP A 139 -0.37 -19.30 10.83
N ASN A 140 0.60 -18.77 10.08
CA ASN A 140 2.02 -18.84 10.42
C ASN A 140 2.53 -17.60 11.14
N TRP A 141 2.00 -16.40 10.81
CA TRP A 141 2.47 -15.14 11.40
C TRP A 141 1.49 -14.59 12.43
N LYS A 142 0.31 -15.21 12.56
CA LYS A 142 -0.76 -14.79 13.48
C LYS A 142 -1.20 -13.34 13.24
N LEU A 143 -1.13 -12.89 11.98
CA LEU A 143 -1.70 -11.61 11.60
C LEU A 143 -3.23 -11.72 11.57
N ASP A 144 -3.89 -10.80 12.24
CA ASP A 144 -5.33 -10.67 12.17
C ASP A 144 -5.65 -9.85 10.91
N ILE A 145 -6.12 -10.49 9.86
CA ILE A 145 -6.40 -9.89 8.56
C ILE A 145 -7.91 -9.95 8.33
N ASP A 146 -8.59 -8.81 8.35
CA ASP A 146 -10.03 -8.76 8.11
C ASP A 146 -10.33 -8.92 6.62
N TYR A 147 -9.59 -8.17 5.77
CA TYR A 147 -9.81 -8.09 4.33
C TYR A 147 -8.50 -8.20 3.55
N TYR A 148 -8.65 -8.48 2.25
CA TYR A 148 -7.53 -8.37 1.31
C TYR A 148 -7.90 -7.49 0.11
N ALA A 149 -6.87 -6.93 -0.54
CA ALA A 149 -6.99 -6.23 -1.82
C ALA A 149 -5.75 -6.48 -2.68
N THR A 150 -5.95 -6.76 -3.97
CA THR A 150 -4.86 -6.88 -4.94
C THR A 150 -5.11 -5.97 -6.14
N ILE A 151 -4.03 -5.42 -6.67
CA ILE A 151 -4.02 -4.63 -7.91
C ILE A 151 -2.84 -5.03 -8.76
N ASP A 152 -3.01 -5.07 -10.08
CA ASP A 152 -1.91 -5.31 -10.99
C ASP A 152 -1.17 -4.00 -11.36
N LEU A 153 0.06 -4.16 -11.87
CA LEU A 153 0.90 -3.02 -12.23
C LEU A 153 0.40 -2.25 -13.46
N ALA A 154 -0.37 -2.87 -14.35
CA ALA A 154 -0.95 -2.18 -15.49
C ALA A 154 -2.04 -1.23 -15.02
N SER A 155 -2.91 -1.68 -14.12
CA SER A 155 -3.92 -0.83 -13.49
C SER A 155 -3.31 0.33 -12.68
N VAL A 156 -2.19 0.10 -11.98
CA VAL A 156 -1.46 1.19 -11.32
C VAL A 156 -0.98 2.25 -12.32
N ARG A 157 -0.49 1.85 -13.50
CA ARG A 157 -0.10 2.79 -14.55
C ARG A 157 -1.27 3.65 -15.00
N ASP A 158 -2.39 3.00 -15.31
CA ASP A 158 -3.57 3.68 -15.84
C ASP A 158 -4.15 4.66 -14.81
N ILE A 159 -4.18 4.27 -13.52
CA ILE A 159 -4.57 5.16 -12.41
C ILE A 159 -3.64 6.38 -12.32
N VAL A 160 -2.33 6.19 -12.40
CA VAL A 160 -1.35 7.30 -12.36
C VAL A 160 -1.56 8.26 -13.53
N ASP A 161 -1.80 7.73 -14.73
CA ASP A 161 -2.05 8.56 -15.92
C ASP A 161 -3.37 9.33 -15.79
N ASP A 162 -4.43 8.70 -15.27
CA ASP A 162 -5.73 9.35 -15.05
C ASP A 162 -5.68 10.40 -13.93
N MET A 163 -4.79 10.26 -12.95
CA MET A 163 -4.48 11.31 -11.97
C MET A 163 -3.70 12.49 -12.57
N GLY A 164 -3.29 12.41 -13.84
CA GLY A 164 -2.45 13.42 -14.50
C GLY A 164 -0.99 13.34 -14.09
N GLY A 165 -0.53 12.18 -13.66
CA GLY A 165 0.83 11.92 -13.18
C GLY A 165 0.99 12.13 -11.67
N VAL A 166 2.13 11.67 -11.15
CA VAL A 166 2.52 11.75 -9.74
C VAL A 166 3.87 12.42 -9.62
N THR A 167 3.95 13.50 -8.85
CA THR A 167 5.21 14.24 -8.64
C THR A 167 6.03 13.56 -7.55
N MET A 168 7.28 13.21 -7.89
CA MET A 168 8.20 12.49 -7.00
C MET A 168 9.61 13.08 -7.12
N ASP A 169 10.32 13.20 -6.00
CA ASP A 169 11.73 13.55 -5.98
C ASP A 169 12.61 12.31 -6.16
N ILE A 170 13.20 12.14 -7.32
CA ILE A 170 14.05 11.00 -7.66
C ILE A 170 15.42 11.16 -7.02
N GLN A 171 15.77 10.29 -6.08
CA GLN A 171 17.00 10.41 -5.28
C GLN A 171 18.26 10.02 -6.05
N GLN A 172 18.14 9.15 -7.05
CA GLN A 172 19.25 8.68 -7.88
C GLN A 172 18.80 8.36 -9.29
N GLN A 173 19.72 8.38 -10.24
CA GLN A 173 19.41 8.00 -11.62
C GLN A 173 18.91 6.54 -11.70
N ILE A 174 17.78 6.35 -12.38
CA ILE A 174 17.16 5.04 -12.62
C ILE A 174 17.32 4.70 -14.10
N ASN A 175 18.09 3.69 -14.39
CA ASN A 175 18.29 3.15 -15.74
C ASN A 175 17.48 1.84 -15.87
N TYR A 176 16.18 1.97 -16.15
CA TYR A 176 15.27 0.81 -16.14
C TYR A 176 15.55 -0.14 -17.31
N LEU A 177 15.56 0.39 -18.51
CA LEU A 177 15.85 -0.32 -19.78
C LEU A 177 16.55 0.65 -20.74
N PRO A 178 17.15 0.17 -21.86
CA PRO A 178 17.71 1.06 -22.88
C PRO A 178 16.72 2.11 -23.34
N GLY A 179 17.08 3.39 -23.15
CA GLY A 179 16.24 4.55 -23.47
C GLY A 179 15.18 4.90 -22.42
N LYS A 180 15.00 4.12 -21.35
CA LYS A 180 14.09 4.37 -20.24
C LYS A 180 14.87 4.79 -18.99
N VAL A 181 15.06 6.11 -18.85
CA VAL A 181 15.91 6.71 -17.81
C VAL A 181 15.13 7.77 -17.04
N LEU A 182 15.23 7.74 -15.72
CA LEU A 182 14.82 8.86 -14.85
C LEU A 182 16.07 9.47 -14.23
N TYR A 183 16.12 10.80 -14.20
CA TYR A 183 17.23 11.56 -13.62
C TYR A 183 16.88 11.98 -12.19
N PRO A 184 17.88 12.25 -11.33
CA PRO A 184 17.63 12.79 -9.99
C PRO A 184 16.91 14.15 -10.05
N GLY A 185 16.11 14.40 -9.02
CA GLY A 185 15.33 15.63 -8.84
C GLY A 185 13.84 15.41 -8.95
N GLU A 186 13.08 16.46 -8.66
CA GLU A 186 11.63 16.47 -8.70
C GLU A 186 11.11 16.37 -10.13
N GLN A 187 10.23 15.38 -10.37
CA GLN A 187 9.63 15.09 -11.66
C GLN A 187 8.18 14.61 -11.50
N THR A 188 7.32 15.00 -12.44
CA THR A 188 5.98 14.41 -12.56
C THR A 188 6.07 13.16 -13.42
N LEU A 189 5.87 12.01 -12.82
CA LEU A 189 5.95 10.70 -13.46
C LEU A 189 4.65 10.37 -14.17
N THR A 190 4.75 9.83 -15.39
CA THR A 190 3.65 9.13 -16.05
C THR A 190 3.45 7.74 -15.44
N GLY A 191 2.33 7.06 -15.76
CA GLY A 191 2.11 5.69 -15.32
C GLY A 191 3.20 4.72 -15.77
N GLU A 192 3.71 4.87 -17.00
CA GLU A 192 4.84 4.07 -17.47
C GLU A 192 6.11 4.32 -16.61
N GLN A 193 6.40 5.57 -16.27
CA GLN A 193 7.54 5.92 -15.43
C GLN A 193 7.37 5.44 -13.98
N ALA A 194 6.15 5.45 -13.47
CA ALA A 194 5.81 4.86 -12.18
C ALA A 194 6.11 3.35 -12.15
N GLU A 195 5.76 2.62 -13.22
CA GLU A 195 6.13 1.21 -13.35
C GLU A 195 7.65 0.99 -13.29
N TRP A 196 8.46 1.89 -13.88
CA TRP A 196 9.92 1.78 -13.79
C TRP A 196 10.40 1.87 -12.34
N ILE A 197 9.86 2.79 -11.54
CA ILE A 197 10.16 2.90 -10.10
C ILE A 197 9.83 1.60 -9.37
N ILE A 198 8.65 1.05 -9.61
CA ILE A 198 8.16 -0.15 -8.92
C ILE A 198 9.01 -1.38 -9.25
N ARG A 199 9.43 -1.51 -10.51
CA ARG A 199 10.14 -2.70 -11.02
C ARG A 199 11.66 -2.61 -10.95
N TYR A 200 12.24 -1.41 -10.84
CA TYR A 200 13.69 -1.24 -10.88
C TYR A 200 14.39 -1.87 -9.67
N ARG A 201 15.46 -2.62 -9.93
CA ARG A 201 16.23 -3.35 -8.89
C ARG A 201 17.74 -3.09 -8.98
N ALA A 202 18.25 -2.90 -10.17
CA ALA A 202 19.66 -3.11 -10.50
C ALA A 202 20.63 -2.02 -10.03
N GLY A 203 20.19 -0.90 -9.49
CA GLY A 203 21.07 0.23 -9.20
C GLY A 203 21.02 0.76 -7.76
N TYR A 204 20.24 0.13 -6.90
CA TYR A 204 20.19 0.56 -5.50
C TYR A 204 21.37 0.00 -4.71
N ALA A 205 22.13 0.88 -4.04
CA ALA A 205 23.29 0.50 -3.24
C ALA A 205 22.95 -0.53 -2.13
N ASN A 206 21.72 -0.48 -1.62
CA ASN A 206 21.18 -1.39 -0.60
C ASN A 206 20.36 -2.54 -1.20
N GLY A 207 20.48 -2.80 -2.52
CA GLY A 207 19.76 -3.88 -3.19
C GLY A 207 18.25 -3.76 -3.06
N ASP A 208 17.58 -4.83 -2.58
CA ASP A 208 16.13 -4.88 -2.46
C ASP A 208 15.55 -3.85 -1.48
N LEU A 209 16.27 -3.48 -0.43
CA LEU A 209 15.86 -2.43 0.50
C LEU A 209 15.76 -1.07 -0.20
N GLY A 210 16.68 -0.72 -1.07
CA GLY A 210 16.64 0.52 -1.85
C GLY A 210 15.43 0.56 -2.80
N ARG A 211 15.02 -0.58 -3.36
CA ARG A 211 13.77 -0.68 -4.12
C ARG A 211 12.56 -0.45 -3.22
N ILE A 212 12.55 -1.07 -2.04
CA ILE A 212 11.50 -0.86 -1.05
C ILE A 212 11.36 0.62 -0.70
N ASP A 213 12.47 1.33 -0.49
CA ASP A 213 12.46 2.77 -0.19
C ASP A 213 11.90 3.60 -1.35
N ALA A 214 12.30 3.31 -2.58
CA ALA A 214 11.79 4.01 -3.77
C ALA A 214 10.29 3.74 -4.01
N GLN A 215 9.85 2.50 -3.88
CA GLN A 215 8.43 2.16 -3.92
C GLN A 215 7.66 2.91 -2.84
N THR A 216 8.19 2.99 -1.65
CA THR A 216 7.62 3.71 -0.53
C THR A 216 7.46 5.19 -0.86
N GLN A 217 8.51 5.85 -1.33
CA GLN A 217 8.46 7.26 -1.73
C GLN A 217 7.42 7.48 -2.84
N PHE A 218 7.36 6.60 -3.85
CA PHE A 218 6.36 6.67 -4.91
C PHE A 218 4.94 6.65 -4.36
N ILE A 219 4.68 5.84 -3.38
CA ILE A 219 3.35 5.70 -2.83
C ILE A 219 2.95 6.93 -1.98
N PHE A 220 3.90 7.60 -1.26
CA PHE A 220 3.64 8.91 -0.65
C PHE A 220 3.31 9.96 -1.68
N SER A 221 4.07 9.99 -2.76
CA SER A 221 3.79 10.90 -3.87
C SER A 221 2.40 10.68 -4.46
N CYS A 222 1.91 9.44 -4.50
CA CYS A 222 0.52 9.15 -4.88
C CYS A 222 -0.50 9.71 -3.88
N LEU A 223 -0.22 9.64 -2.57
CA LEU A 223 -1.10 10.24 -1.54
C LEU A 223 -1.17 11.75 -1.67
N ASP A 224 -0.01 12.39 -1.77
CA ASP A 224 0.05 13.83 -1.96
C ASP A 224 -0.78 14.23 -3.19
N ARG A 225 -0.68 13.44 -4.27
CA ARG A 225 -1.47 13.66 -5.47
C ARG A 225 -2.97 13.48 -5.26
N VAL A 226 -3.37 12.48 -4.49
CA VAL A 226 -4.78 12.26 -4.11
C VAL A 226 -5.32 13.42 -3.28
N HIS A 227 -4.55 13.92 -2.30
CA HIS A 227 -4.91 15.08 -1.50
C HIS A 227 -5.02 16.36 -2.37
N GLU A 228 -4.08 16.60 -3.29
CA GLU A 228 -4.13 17.72 -4.24
C GLU A 228 -5.37 17.68 -5.14
N LEU A 229 -5.72 16.52 -5.67
CA LEU A 229 -6.89 16.33 -6.52
C LEU A 229 -8.19 16.52 -5.74
N GLY A 230 -8.21 16.10 -4.49
CA GLY A 230 -9.35 16.10 -3.61
C GLY A 230 -10.42 15.08 -4.02
N ARG A 231 -11.37 14.82 -3.12
CA ARG A 231 -12.40 13.79 -3.28
C ARG A 231 -13.15 13.86 -4.60
N LEU A 232 -13.53 15.05 -5.04
CA LEU A 232 -14.36 15.24 -6.24
C LEU A 232 -13.68 14.78 -7.54
N LYS A 233 -12.35 14.88 -7.63
CA LYS A 233 -11.59 14.43 -8.80
C LYS A 233 -11.14 12.97 -8.66
N CYS A 234 -10.79 12.53 -7.45
CA CYS A 234 -10.36 11.16 -7.22
C CYS A 234 -11.48 10.16 -7.39
N ILE A 235 -12.70 10.48 -6.94
CA ILE A 235 -13.85 9.57 -7.03
C ILE A 235 -14.10 9.05 -8.46
N PRO A 236 -14.20 9.87 -9.52
CA PRO A 236 -14.38 9.37 -10.88
C PRO A 236 -13.26 8.46 -11.38
N ILE A 237 -11.98 8.80 -11.10
CA ILE A 237 -10.82 8.01 -11.49
C ILE A 237 -10.89 6.63 -10.84
N LEU A 238 -11.16 6.62 -9.56
CA LEU A 238 -11.26 5.39 -8.79
C LEU A 238 -12.43 4.51 -9.24
N MET A 239 -13.54 5.12 -9.69
CA MET A 239 -14.67 4.39 -10.27
C MET A 239 -14.34 3.67 -11.56
N GLN A 240 -13.53 4.31 -12.40
CA GLN A 240 -13.10 3.76 -13.67
C GLN A 240 -12.30 2.46 -13.46
N HIS A 241 -11.51 2.40 -12.38
CA HIS A 241 -10.59 1.29 -12.08
C HIS A 241 -11.12 0.30 -11.03
N TYR A 242 -12.42 0.35 -10.72
CA TYR A 242 -13.01 -0.54 -9.71
C TYR A 242 -12.82 -2.03 -10.00
N ASP A 243 -13.02 -2.42 -11.26
CA ASP A 243 -12.93 -3.82 -11.68
C ASP A 243 -11.48 -4.33 -11.75
N ASP A 244 -10.49 -3.42 -11.62
CA ASP A 244 -9.06 -3.73 -11.63
C ASP A 244 -8.54 -4.19 -10.25
N VAL A 245 -9.37 -4.09 -9.22
CA VAL A 245 -9.03 -4.49 -7.85
C VAL A 245 -9.79 -5.73 -7.44
N GLN A 246 -9.05 -6.79 -7.09
CA GLN A 246 -9.63 -7.97 -6.48
C GLN A 246 -9.64 -7.83 -4.96
N THR A 247 -10.82 -7.88 -4.33
CA THR A 247 -10.98 -7.74 -2.89
C THR A 247 -12.21 -8.51 -2.38
N ASP A 248 -12.22 -8.87 -1.11
CA ASP A 248 -13.36 -9.44 -0.39
C ASP A 248 -14.16 -8.40 0.41
N MET A 249 -13.73 -7.12 0.40
CA MET A 249 -14.53 -6.05 0.98
C MET A 249 -15.82 -5.83 0.21
N THR A 250 -16.90 -5.60 0.94
CA THR A 250 -18.12 -5.07 0.31
C THR A 250 -17.90 -3.62 -0.14
N LEU A 251 -18.64 -3.21 -1.13
CA LEU A 251 -18.58 -1.85 -1.66
C LEU A 251 -18.82 -0.78 -0.58
N ASP A 252 -19.85 -1.00 0.26
CA ASP A 252 -20.19 -0.06 1.34
C ASP A 252 -19.06 0.04 2.37
N LYS A 253 -18.41 -1.08 2.71
CA LYS A 253 -17.26 -1.11 3.61
C LYS A 253 -16.07 -0.34 3.03
N MET A 254 -15.77 -0.57 1.76
CA MET A 254 -14.71 0.14 1.07
C MET A 254 -14.96 1.67 1.04
N LEU A 255 -16.23 2.12 0.85
CA LEU A 255 -16.61 3.55 0.93
C LEU A 255 -16.29 4.15 2.29
N SER A 256 -16.72 3.45 3.32
CA SER A 256 -16.56 3.93 4.68
C SER A 256 -15.08 4.08 5.03
N VAL A 257 -14.26 3.06 4.71
CA VAL A 257 -12.80 3.08 4.93
C VAL A 257 -12.14 4.19 4.10
N ALA A 258 -12.48 4.33 2.81
CA ALA A 258 -11.91 5.37 1.97
C ALA A 258 -12.23 6.78 2.47
N THR A 259 -13.49 7.00 2.85
CA THR A 259 -13.91 8.29 3.38
C THR A 259 -13.15 8.65 4.64
N ALA A 260 -12.97 7.68 5.54
CA ALA A 260 -12.20 7.87 6.76
C ALA A 260 -10.72 8.12 6.49
N LEU A 261 -10.13 7.41 5.52
CA LEU A 261 -8.71 7.57 5.15
C LEU A 261 -8.41 8.93 4.47
N PHE A 262 -9.39 9.58 3.84
CA PHE A 262 -9.21 10.95 3.33
C PHE A 262 -8.97 11.99 4.43
N GLU A 263 -9.36 11.70 5.67
CA GLU A 263 -9.14 12.56 6.83
C GLU A 263 -7.84 12.26 7.58
N VAL A 264 -7.09 11.25 7.14
CA VAL A 264 -5.83 10.84 7.77
C VAL A 264 -4.68 11.71 7.25
N ASP A 265 -3.97 12.38 8.15
CA ASP A 265 -2.77 13.11 7.81
C ASP A 265 -1.59 12.14 7.59
N SER A 266 -0.64 12.52 6.74
CA SER A 266 0.55 11.72 6.47
C SER A 266 1.38 11.42 7.73
N ASP A 267 1.32 12.30 8.73
CA ASP A 267 2.02 12.14 10.02
C ASP A 267 1.38 11.04 10.91
N ASP A 268 0.12 10.71 10.67
CA ASP A 268 -0.61 9.66 11.40
C ASP A 268 -0.43 8.26 10.80
N ILE A 269 0.31 8.16 9.75
CA ILE A 269 0.57 6.89 9.10
C ILE A 269 1.99 6.41 9.48
N GLN A 270 2.18 5.19 9.99
CA GLN A 270 3.47 4.58 10.32
C GLN A 270 3.72 3.33 9.49
N MET A 271 4.90 3.23 8.85
CA MET A 271 5.27 2.06 8.08
C MET A 271 6.58 1.45 8.61
N GLN A 272 6.58 0.14 8.68
CA GLN A 272 7.74 -0.63 9.07
C GLN A 272 7.96 -1.75 8.05
N VAL A 273 9.20 -2.17 7.92
CA VAL A 273 9.56 -3.36 7.14
C VAL A 273 9.81 -4.51 8.11
N VAL A 274 9.29 -5.70 7.79
CA VAL A 274 9.60 -6.90 8.57
C VAL A 274 11.11 -7.02 8.72
N PRO A 275 11.64 -7.06 9.95
CA PRO A 275 13.07 -7.17 10.17
C PRO A 275 13.59 -8.53 9.68
N GLY A 276 14.75 -8.53 9.04
CA GLY A 276 15.37 -9.73 8.53
C GLY A 276 16.82 -9.50 8.12
N THR A 277 17.54 -10.59 7.97
CA THR A 277 18.91 -10.58 7.44
C THR A 277 18.93 -11.30 6.10
N GLY A 278 19.58 -10.70 5.10
CA GLY A 278 19.80 -11.36 3.81
C GLY A 278 20.64 -12.61 3.98
N THR A 279 20.15 -13.75 3.48
CA THR A 279 20.91 -14.99 3.42
C THR A 279 20.73 -15.65 2.05
N MET A 280 21.72 -16.42 1.62
CA MET A 280 21.56 -17.26 0.43
C MET A 280 20.98 -18.60 0.85
N TYR A 281 19.85 -18.95 0.25
CA TYR A 281 19.25 -20.28 0.37
C TYR A 281 19.54 -21.09 -0.88
N TYR A 282 20.22 -22.22 -0.71
CA TYR A 282 20.50 -23.17 -1.78
C TYR A 282 19.52 -24.34 -1.65
N SER A 283 18.57 -24.47 -2.56
CA SER A 283 17.81 -25.71 -2.71
C SER A 283 18.65 -26.66 -3.54
N TYR A 284 19.07 -27.78 -2.98
CA TYR A 284 19.59 -28.88 -3.77
C TYR A 284 18.37 -29.63 -4.34
N ALA A 285 18.25 -29.61 -5.68
CA ALA A 285 17.27 -30.41 -6.40
C ALA A 285 17.66 -31.89 -6.37
#